data_ca0cb10bb62bf97cd8aeb020aa171884
#
_entry.id   ca0cb10bb62bf97cd8aeb020aa171884
#
_cell.length_a   1.000
_cell.length_b   1.000
_cell.length_c   1.000
_cell.angle_alpha   90.00
_cell.angle_beta   90.00
_cell.angle_gamma   90.00
#
_symmetry.space_group_name_H-M   'P 1'
#
loop_
_entity.id
_entity.type
_entity.pdbx_description
1 polymer ?
#
loop_
_entity_poly.entity_id
_entity_poly.type
_entity_poly.pdbx_seq_one_letter_code
_entity_poly.pdbx_strand_id
1 'polypeptide(L)'
;MRINLFLLWVYLAVLAMDLQSLEGAQPSKPARFLVVTVTTGFRHGSIESAEPVLEKIGRESGLFHPIFLRLPPDRPSRPRAPKRKPATTDEEWSKQQEDYNDAKKAFQLQDAPWQQTLNGQFATAFQKSTLDDFDGVMFVNTTGNLPIPDLQGFLKWLQSGKSFVGMHAATDTLKSSDAYVEMIGGSFAGHPWGGGGEHGFVNHEIDHPVVEMFPERFRWKDEIYQYDDRFNPSDLRVLLSIDMAASSPQEPWHVPVSWIRTYGQGRVFYTNLGHNPDTWENDVFQSHIHSGIRWSLGQIDAPSEPNPTIQSNEYVRSVLPAAAIALGDNHDALRAQADEKMRNEPNWSTTLRPSLLKIRSMNSDKRKPAYQAFIDTLRE
;
A
#
# COMPACT_ATOMS: atom_id res chain seq x y z
N MET A 1 -51.56 33.91 -37.45
CA MET A 1 -50.52 32.96 -36.91
C MET A 1 -50.45 33.18 -35.41
N ARG A 2 -51.17 32.36 -34.61
CA ARG A 2 -51.21 32.46 -33.13
C ARG A 2 -50.08 31.58 -32.60
N ILE A 3 -49.02 32.20 -32.17
CA ILE A 3 -47.93 31.50 -31.48
C ILE A 3 -48.46 31.04 -30.13
N ASN A 4 -48.37 29.75 -29.88
CA ASN A 4 -48.92 29.07 -28.69
C ASN A 4 -48.07 29.45 -27.46
N LEU A 5 -48.50 30.45 -26.69
CA LEU A 5 -47.84 30.95 -25.48
C LEU A 5 -47.54 29.82 -24.47
N PHE A 6 -48.26 28.70 -24.51
CA PHE A 6 -48.06 27.57 -23.62
C PHE A 6 -46.73 26.84 -23.89
N LEU A 7 -46.32 26.72 -25.18
CA LEU A 7 -45.02 26.10 -25.53
C LEU A 7 -43.83 26.97 -25.13
N LEU A 8 -43.99 28.30 -25.14
CA LEU A 8 -42.92 29.22 -24.70
C LEU A 8 -42.68 29.14 -23.18
N TRP A 9 -43.74 28.93 -22.37
CA TRP A 9 -43.62 28.77 -20.93
C TRP A 9 -42.98 27.45 -20.56
N VAL A 10 -43.26 26.35 -21.26
CA VAL A 10 -42.61 25.06 -21.04
C VAL A 10 -41.10 25.12 -21.40
N TYR A 11 -40.76 25.80 -22.48
CA TYR A 11 -39.36 25.97 -22.90
C TYR A 11 -38.55 26.84 -21.92
N LEU A 12 -39.16 27.90 -21.38
CA LEU A 12 -38.54 28.75 -20.36
C LEU A 12 -38.45 28.05 -19.00
N ALA A 13 -39.38 27.15 -18.64
CA ALA A 13 -39.33 26.37 -17.42
C ALA A 13 -38.22 25.26 -17.46
N VAL A 14 -38.04 24.63 -18.63
CA VAL A 14 -36.96 23.67 -18.85
C VAL A 14 -35.58 24.35 -18.82
N LEU A 15 -35.43 25.52 -19.45
CA LEU A 15 -34.22 26.33 -19.38
C LEU A 15 -33.91 26.85 -17.97
N ALA A 16 -34.91 27.15 -17.17
CA ALA A 16 -34.73 27.57 -15.77
C ALA A 16 -34.36 26.40 -14.87
N MET A 17 -34.82 25.17 -15.15
CA MET A 17 -34.39 23.95 -14.42
C MET A 17 -32.93 23.56 -14.76
N ASP A 18 -32.48 23.74 -16.00
CA ASP A 18 -31.08 23.51 -16.38
C ASP A 18 -30.13 24.60 -15.82
N LEU A 19 -30.61 25.83 -15.61
CA LEU A 19 -29.81 26.89 -15.00
C LEU A 19 -29.66 26.75 -13.47
N GLN A 20 -30.62 26.08 -12.79
CA GLN A 20 -30.50 25.80 -11.35
C GLN A 20 -29.54 24.63 -11.06
N SER A 21 -29.26 23.76 -12.03
CA SER A 21 -28.23 22.71 -11.90
C SER A 21 -26.80 23.23 -12.15
N LEU A 22 -26.64 24.50 -12.55
CA LEU A 22 -25.37 25.23 -12.74
C LEU A 22 -25.04 26.19 -11.57
N GLU A 23 -25.85 26.22 -10.52
CA GLU A 23 -25.40 26.81 -9.26
C GLU A 23 -24.26 25.94 -8.73
N GLY A 24 -23.03 26.41 -8.96
CA GLY A 24 -21.81 25.72 -8.62
C GLY A 24 -21.88 25.17 -7.21
N ALA A 25 -21.67 23.85 -7.10
CA ALA A 25 -21.47 23.22 -5.81
C ALA A 25 -20.46 24.10 -5.06
N GLN A 26 -20.88 24.68 -3.93
CA GLN A 26 -19.97 25.41 -3.04
C GLN A 26 -18.75 24.52 -2.85
N PRO A 27 -17.53 25.04 -3.01
CA PRO A 27 -16.35 24.23 -2.82
C PRO A 27 -16.46 23.56 -1.45
N SER A 28 -16.59 22.24 -1.45
CA SER A 28 -16.67 21.49 -0.21
C SER A 28 -15.45 21.83 0.62
N LYS A 29 -15.63 22.12 1.92
CA LYS A 29 -14.50 22.37 2.82
C LYS A 29 -13.47 21.25 2.62
N PRO A 30 -12.15 21.58 2.44
CA PRO A 30 -11.13 20.56 2.31
C PRO A 30 -11.22 19.54 3.45
N ALA A 31 -11.17 18.26 3.12
CA ALA A 31 -11.15 17.18 4.09
C ALA A 31 -9.92 17.30 5.01
N ARG A 32 -10.07 17.01 6.29
CA ARG A 32 -8.94 17.05 7.23
C ARG A 32 -8.34 15.68 7.39
N PHE A 33 -7.04 15.53 7.12
CA PHE A 33 -6.31 14.28 7.31
C PHE A 33 -5.26 14.41 8.41
N LEU A 34 -5.29 13.48 9.37
CA LEU A 34 -4.16 13.26 10.26
C LEU A 34 -3.10 12.45 9.49
N VAL A 35 -1.98 13.08 9.16
CA VAL A 35 -0.87 12.48 8.41
C VAL A 35 0.20 12.04 9.40
N VAL A 36 0.36 10.74 9.59
CA VAL A 36 1.34 10.15 10.49
C VAL A 36 2.59 9.79 9.71
N THR A 37 3.72 10.42 10.06
CA THR A 37 5.06 10.13 9.52
C THR A 37 6.01 9.61 10.58
N VAL A 38 5.45 9.16 11.70
CA VAL A 38 6.20 8.59 12.83
C VAL A 38 6.69 7.20 12.51
N THR A 39 7.93 6.91 12.88
CA THR A 39 8.53 5.58 12.78
C THR A 39 9.10 5.16 14.14
N THR A 40 8.73 4.01 14.63
CA THR A 40 9.37 3.38 15.81
C THR A 40 10.37 2.30 15.41
N GLY A 41 10.35 1.88 14.14
CA GLY A 41 11.32 1.04 13.44
C GLY A 41 12.26 1.82 12.53
N PHE A 42 12.45 1.34 11.30
CA PHE A 42 13.28 2.01 10.29
C PHE A 42 12.62 3.32 9.81
N ARG A 43 13.41 4.39 9.68
CA ARG A 43 12.92 5.66 9.12
C ARG A 43 13.37 5.79 7.67
N HIS A 44 12.42 5.86 6.77
CA HIS A 44 12.66 6.09 5.35
C HIS A 44 13.03 7.55 5.09
N GLY A 45 14.08 7.79 4.29
CA GLY A 45 14.50 9.15 3.92
C GLY A 45 13.46 9.88 3.06
N SER A 46 12.63 9.14 2.33
CA SER A 46 11.55 9.70 1.50
C SER A 46 10.43 10.38 2.28
N ILE A 47 10.36 10.24 3.59
CA ILE A 47 9.42 11.02 4.43
C ILE A 47 9.65 12.53 4.25
N GLU A 48 10.90 12.94 4.08
CA GLU A 48 11.27 14.35 3.88
C GLU A 48 10.74 14.92 2.56
N SER A 49 10.63 14.07 1.51
CA SER A 49 9.98 14.43 0.23
C SER A 49 8.46 14.28 0.30
N ALA A 50 7.96 13.29 1.04
CA ALA A 50 6.54 12.98 1.12
C ALA A 50 5.71 14.11 1.73
N GLU A 51 6.18 14.69 2.85
CA GLU A 51 5.43 15.72 3.58
C GLU A 51 5.16 16.97 2.73
N PRO A 52 6.17 17.62 2.09
CA PRO A 52 5.92 18.79 1.26
C PRO A 52 5.09 18.46 -0.01
N VAL A 53 5.21 17.26 -0.56
CA VAL A 53 4.39 16.82 -1.69
C VAL A 53 2.93 16.68 -1.28
N LEU A 54 2.62 16.09 -0.13
CA LEU A 54 1.25 16.00 0.37
C LEU A 54 0.65 17.37 0.68
N GLU A 55 1.44 18.29 1.24
CA GLU A 55 1.01 19.69 1.42
C GLU A 55 0.70 20.37 0.08
N LYS A 56 1.57 20.15 -0.93
CA LYS A 56 1.36 20.66 -2.30
C LYS A 56 0.08 20.12 -2.89
N ILE A 57 -0.10 18.78 -2.89
CA ILE A 57 -1.31 18.15 -3.44
C ILE A 57 -2.56 18.68 -2.76
N GLY A 58 -2.59 18.73 -1.42
CA GLY A 58 -3.74 19.23 -0.66
C GLY A 58 -4.07 20.69 -0.98
N ARG A 59 -3.07 21.56 -1.04
CA ARG A 59 -3.22 22.98 -1.36
C ARG A 59 -3.69 23.22 -2.80
N GLU A 60 -3.06 22.55 -3.77
CA GLU A 60 -3.32 22.80 -5.20
C GLU A 60 -4.65 22.23 -5.65
N SER A 61 -5.03 21.06 -5.12
CA SER A 61 -6.32 20.45 -5.42
C SER A 61 -7.50 21.02 -4.62
N GLY A 62 -7.24 21.64 -3.45
CA GLY A 62 -8.28 22.00 -2.50
C GLY A 62 -9.01 20.78 -1.89
N LEU A 63 -8.51 19.58 -2.13
CA LEU A 63 -9.15 18.32 -1.75
C LEU A 63 -9.07 18.07 -0.24
N PHE A 64 -7.89 18.28 0.33
CA PHE A 64 -7.65 18.00 1.75
C PHE A 64 -6.63 18.97 2.38
N HIS A 65 -6.67 19.03 3.72
CA HIS A 65 -5.72 19.73 4.54
C HIS A 65 -4.97 18.72 5.43
N PRO A 66 -3.64 18.51 5.23
CA PRO A 66 -2.85 17.61 6.05
C PRO A 66 -2.50 18.25 7.40
N ILE A 67 -2.66 17.48 8.47
CA ILE A 67 -2.20 17.83 9.82
C ILE A 67 -1.21 16.73 10.23
N PHE A 68 0.08 17.09 10.33
CA PHE A 68 1.14 16.11 10.52
C PHE A 68 1.36 15.74 11.98
N LEU A 69 1.41 14.43 12.24
CA LEU A 69 1.96 13.85 13.46
C LEU A 69 3.37 13.35 13.16
N ARG A 70 4.36 14.09 13.65
CA ARG A 70 5.79 13.85 13.40
C ARG A 70 6.48 13.30 14.65
N LEU A 71 7.65 12.69 14.45
CA LEU A 71 8.53 12.33 15.56
C LEU A 71 8.86 13.57 16.41
N PRO A 72 8.88 13.48 17.75
CA PRO A 72 9.48 14.51 18.58
C PRO A 72 10.94 14.72 18.15
N PRO A 73 11.46 15.95 18.21
CA PRO A 73 12.87 16.22 17.92
C PRO A 73 13.81 15.55 18.92
N ASP A 74 15.09 15.60 18.62
CA ASP A 74 16.20 15.27 19.53
C ASP A 74 16.13 13.87 20.14
N ARG A 75 15.72 12.87 19.36
CA ARG A 75 15.78 11.47 19.82
C ARG A 75 17.21 11.07 20.13
N PRO A 76 17.49 10.55 21.34
CA PRO A 76 18.80 10.03 21.67
C PRO A 76 19.27 8.93 20.71
N SER A 77 20.58 8.96 20.37
CA SER A 77 21.16 7.93 19.51
C SER A 77 21.28 6.59 20.23
N ARG A 78 20.70 5.55 19.67
CA ARG A 78 20.81 4.21 20.22
C ARG A 78 22.23 3.66 20.08
N PRO A 79 22.89 3.20 21.15
CA PRO A 79 24.22 2.62 21.06
C PRO A 79 24.18 1.34 20.20
N ARG A 80 25.21 1.15 19.38
CA ARG A 80 25.35 -0.04 18.55
C ARG A 80 26.02 -1.15 19.34
N ALA A 81 25.45 -2.35 19.30
CA ALA A 81 26.08 -3.52 19.90
C ALA A 81 27.46 -3.78 19.26
N PRO A 82 28.51 -4.02 20.03
CA PRO A 82 29.81 -4.35 19.49
C PRO A 82 29.75 -5.68 18.73
N LYS A 83 30.59 -5.82 17.71
CA LYS A 83 30.80 -7.07 16.99
C LYS A 83 32.21 -7.57 17.28
N ARG A 84 32.32 -8.78 17.84
CA ARG A 84 33.62 -9.38 18.11
C ARG A 84 34.35 -9.67 16.79
N LYS A 85 35.57 -9.13 16.66
CA LYS A 85 36.46 -9.42 15.53
C LYS A 85 37.31 -10.63 15.88
N PRO A 86 37.82 -11.41 14.88
CA PRO A 86 38.65 -12.60 15.15
C PRO A 86 39.90 -12.34 16.02
N ALA A 87 40.48 -11.13 15.93
CA ALA A 87 41.67 -10.74 16.70
C ALA A 87 41.38 -10.13 18.09
N THR A 88 40.07 -10.00 18.48
CA THR A 88 39.71 -9.40 19.77
C THR A 88 39.96 -10.39 20.91
N THR A 89 40.76 -10.00 21.89
CA THR A 89 40.99 -10.80 23.11
C THR A 89 39.72 -10.89 23.98
N ASP A 90 39.67 -11.85 24.90
CA ASP A 90 38.53 -12.00 25.79
C ASP A 90 38.40 -10.79 26.73
N GLU A 91 39.49 -10.20 27.16
CA GLU A 91 39.51 -9.03 28.03
C GLU A 91 38.99 -7.79 27.28
N GLU A 92 39.47 -7.54 26.09
CA GLU A 92 38.93 -6.46 25.21
C GLU A 92 37.46 -6.64 24.90
N TRP A 93 37.05 -7.88 24.61
CA TRP A 93 35.64 -8.20 24.35
C TRP A 93 34.77 -7.94 25.57
N SER A 94 35.19 -8.37 26.75
CA SER A 94 34.46 -8.14 28.00
C SER A 94 34.29 -6.65 28.28
N LYS A 95 35.37 -5.86 28.06
CA LYS A 95 35.32 -4.41 28.19
C LYS A 95 34.35 -3.76 27.19
N GLN A 96 34.39 -4.16 25.92
CA GLN A 96 33.45 -3.65 24.90
C GLN A 96 31.98 -3.94 25.25
N GLN A 97 31.71 -5.09 25.85
CA GLN A 97 30.37 -5.44 26.32
C GLN A 97 29.93 -4.61 27.52
N GLU A 98 30.84 -4.35 28.47
CA GLU A 98 30.58 -3.50 29.64
C GLU A 98 30.27 -2.06 29.19
N ASP A 99 31.16 -1.48 28.36
CA ASP A 99 30.99 -0.13 27.78
C ASP A 99 29.64 0.01 27.03
N TYR A 100 29.27 -1.03 26.25
CA TYR A 100 27.98 -1.06 25.56
C TYR A 100 26.80 -1.14 26.52
N ASN A 101 26.89 -1.94 27.59
CA ASN A 101 25.82 -2.08 28.58
C ASN A 101 25.60 -0.75 29.34
N ASP A 102 26.66 -0.04 29.65
CA ASP A 102 26.57 1.26 30.33
C ASP A 102 26.01 2.33 29.38
N ALA A 103 26.47 2.36 28.12
CA ALA A 103 25.89 3.23 27.10
C ALA A 103 24.39 2.92 26.88
N LYS A 104 23.99 1.65 26.93
CA LYS A 104 22.58 1.23 26.80
C LYS A 104 21.75 1.71 27.98
N LYS A 105 22.27 1.64 29.22
CA LYS A 105 21.57 2.19 30.42
C LYS A 105 21.41 3.70 30.32
N ALA A 106 22.48 4.41 29.93
CA ALA A 106 22.44 5.85 29.72
C ALA A 106 21.43 6.25 28.64
N PHE A 107 21.43 5.52 27.53
CA PHE A 107 20.43 5.71 26.45
C PHE A 107 19.00 5.52 26.99
N GLN A 108 18.71 4.46 27.74
CA GLN A 108 17.37 4.21 28.26
C GLN A 108 16.85 5.34 29.14
N LEU A 109 17.72 5.94 29.97
CA LEU A 109 17.37 7.10 30.80
C LEU A 109 17.06 8.35 29.96
N GLN A 110 17.81 8.58 28.87
CA GLN A 110 17.60 9.70 27.97
C GLN A 110 16.41 9.49 27.04
N ASP A 111 16.17 8.25 26.57
CA ASP A 111 15.07 7.92 25.64
C ASP A 111 13.70 7.93 26.34
N ALA A 112 13.64 7.68 27.66
CA ALA A 112 12.37 7.62 28.40
C ALA A 112 11.53 8.92 28.32
N PRO A 113 12.06 10.12 28.53
CA PRO A 113 11.31 11.37 28.36
C PRO A 113 10.85 11.57 26.90
N TRP A 114 11.69 11.20 25.93
CA TRP A 114 11.35 11.25 24.51
C TRP A 114 10.17 10.32 24.19
N GLN A 115 10.20 9.09 24.70
CA GLN A 115 9.11 8.12 24.56
C GLN A 115 7.82 8.63 25.21
N GLN A 116 7.93 9.27 26.36
CA GLN A 116 6.77 9.86 27.05
C GLN A 116 6.14 10.96 26.20
N THR A 117 6.95 11.82 25.55
CA THR A 117 6.48 12.87 24.64
C THR A 117 5.77 12.24 23.44
N LEU A 118 6.37 11.22 22.82
CA LEU A 118 5.77 10.50 21.70
C LEU A 118 4.42 9.88 22.08
N ASN A 119 4.36 9.19 23.25
CA ASN A 119 3.13 8.59 23.73
C ASN A 119 2.06 9.65 24.00
N GLY A 120 2.43 10.81 24.55
CA GLY A 120 1.52 11.94 24.75
C GLY A 120 0.96 12.52 23.46
N GLN A 121 1.79 12.65 22.42
CA GLN A 121 1.34 13.07 21.08
C GLN A 121 0.31 12.09 20.50
N PHE A 122 0.57 10.77 20.58
CA PHE A 122 -0.37 9.75 20.11
C PHE A 122 -1.66 9.73 20.96
N ALA A 123 -1.55 9.87 22.27
CA ALA A 123 -2.72 9.96 23.16
C ALA A 123 -3.62 11.12 22.79
N THR A 124 -3.05 12.26 22.44
CA THR A 124 -3.81 13.44 22.00
C THR A 124 -4.39 13.27 20.61
N ALA A 125 -3.59 12.78 19.64
CA ALA A 125 -4.01 12.66 18.25
C ALA A 125 -5.07 11.58 18.02
N PHE A 126 -4.97 10.45 18.74
CA PHE A 126 -5.85 9.30 18.59
C PHE A 126 -6.97 9.18 19.63
N GLN A 127 -7.13 10.18 20.51
CA GLN A 127 -8.35 10.24 21.34
C GLN A 127 -9.58 10.52 20.47
N LYS A 128 -10.72 9.93 20.84
CA LYS A 128 -11.95 10.00 20.04
C LYS A 128 -12.35 11.43 19.67
N SER A 129 -12.30 12.36 20.61
CA SER A 129 -12.67 13.77 20.38
C SER A 129 -11.80 14.45 19.30
N THR A 130 -10.52 14.09 19.21
CA THR A 130 -9.60 14.62 18.20
C THR A 130 -9.82 13.91 16.86
N LEU A 131 -9.97 12.57 16.85
CA LEU A 131 -10.23 11.82 15.63
C LEU A 131 -11.54 12.23 14.95
N ASP A 132 -12.58 12.58 15.72
CA ASP A 132 -13.87 13.02 15.17
C ASP A 132 -13.76 14.32 14.35
N ASP A 133 -12.69 15.12 14.57
CA ASP A 133 -12.39 16.30 13.77
C ASP A 133 -11.74 16.00 12.42
N PHE A 134 -11.36 14.75 12.15
CA PHE A 134 -10.73 14.30 10.91
C PHE A 134 -11.70 13.51 10.03
N ASP A 135 -11.47 13.59 8.72
CA ASP A 135 -12.17 12.80 7.70
C ASP A 135 -11.40 11.52 7.36
N GLY A 136 -10.11 11.51 7.67
CA GLY A 136 -9.26 10.35 7.43
C GLY A 136 -7.90 10.42 8.13
N VAL A 137 -7.18 9.30 8.07
CA VAL A 137 -5.82 9.15 8.56
C VAL A 137 -4.94 8.62 7.44
N MET A 138 -3.73 9.18 7.29
CA MET A 138 -2.70 8.68 6.38
C MET A 138 -1.53 8.14 7.19
N PHE A 139 -1.09 6.93 6.89
CA PHE A 139 0.18 6.38 7.35
C PHE A 139 1.18 6.43 6.21
N VAL A 140 2.14 7.35 6.31
CA VAL A 140 3.09 7.66 5.24
C VAL A 140 4.47 7.18 5.65
N ASN A 141 4.91 6.07 5.07
CA ASN A 141 6.19 5.41 5.36
C ASN A 141 6.42 5.17 6.87
N THR A 142 5.32 4.93 7.61
CA THR A 142 5.37 4.58 9.02
C THR A 142 5.92 3.18 9.22
N THR A 143 6.61 2.91 10.34
CA THR A 143 7.14 1.58 10.67
C THR A 143 7.07 1.29 12.16
N GLY A 144 7.01 0.01 12.48
CA GLY A 144 7.08 -0.49 13.85
C GLY A 144 5.78 -0.33 14.64
N ASN A 145 5.85 -0.52 15.95
CA ASN A 145 4.67 -0.45 16.81
C ASN A 145 4.42 0.99 17.26
N LEU A 146 3.53 1.67 16.57
CA LEU A 146 3.08 3.02 16.92
C LEU A 146 2.26 2.97 18.23
N PRO A 147 2.49 3.90 19.19
CA PRO A 147 1.85 3.87 20.49
C PRO A 147 0.42 4.44 20.45
N ILE A 148 -0.45 3.86 19.62
CA ILE A 148 -1.88 4.21 19.56
C ILE A 148 -2.56 3.65 20.81
N PRO A 149 -3.11 4.47 21.73
CA PRO A 149 -3.60 4.01 23.01
C PRO A 149 -4.80 3.06 22.91
N ASP A 150 -5.71 3.36 21.99
CA ASP A 150 -6.90 2.54 21.72
C ASP A 150 -6.96 2.20 20.22
N LEU A 151 -6.19 1.20 19.83
CA LEU A 151 -6.16 0.73 18.44
C LEU A 151 -7.53 0.21 17.99
N GLN A 152 -8.27 -0.48 18.87
CA GLN A 152 -9.60 -0.99 18.54
C GLN A 152 -10.61 0.16 18.32
N GLY A 153 -10.56 1.19 19.16
CA GLY A 153 -11.35 2.40 18.98
C GLY A 153 -11.04 3.12 17.67
N PHE A 154 -9.76 3.23 17.30
CA PHE A 154 -9.33 3.79 16.01
C PHE A 154 -9.87 2.98 14.82
N LEU A 155 -9.77 1.64 14.87
CA LEU A 155 -10.29 0.78 13.79
C LEU A 155 -11.82 0.89 13.68
N LYS A 156 -12.55 0.97 14.78
CA LYS A 156 -13.99 1.22 14.78
C LYS A 156 -14.35 2.59 14.22
N TRP A 157 -13.54 3.61 14.51
CA TRP A 157 -13.70 4.93 13.93
C TRP A 157 -13.52 4.91 12.40
N LEU A 158 -12.55 4.16 11.88
CA LEU A 158 -12.42 3.93 10.43
C LEU A 158 -13.66 3.24 9.87
N GLN A 159 -14.14 2.18 10.53
CA GLN A 159 -15.35 1.44 10.10
C GLN A 159 -16.62 2.29 10.06
N SER A 160 -16.67 3.42 10.76
CA SER A 160 -17.82 4.32 10.77
C SER A 160 -17.95 5.22 9.52
N GLY A 161 -17.09 5.03 8.50
CA GLY A 161 -17.17 5.77 7.24
C GLY A 161 -15.99 6.70 6.99
N LYS A 162 -14.88 6.51 7.72
CA LYS A 162 -13.69 7.35 7.60
C LYS A 162 -12.68 6.77 6.59
N SER A 163 -11.79 7.64 6.11
CA SER A 163 -10.75 7.28 5.13
C SER A 163 -9.47 6.80 5.80
N PHE A 164 -8.86 5.75 5.24
CA PHE A 164 -7.48 5.38 5.54
C PHE A 164 -6.65 5.33 4.27
N VAL A 165 -5.47 5.95 4.31
CA VAL A 165 -4.50 5.92 3.22
C VAL A 165 -3.18 5.39 3.75
N GLY A 166 -2.74 4.24 3.25
CA GLY A 166 -1.45 3.63 3.58
C GLY A 166 -0.46 3.76 2.44
N MET A 167 0.76 4.19 2.73
CA MET A 167 1.80 4.35 1.72
C MET A 167 3.05 3.59 2.13
N HIS A 168 3.59 2.81 1.20
CA HIS A 168 4.82 2.05 1.30
C HIS A 168 4.92 1.25 2.62
N ALA A 169 5.71 1.74 3.58
CA ALA A 169 5.97 1.06 4.84
C ALA A 169 4.79 1.03 5.83
N ALA A 170 3.62 1.56 5.46
CA ALA A 170 2.44 1.41 6.30
C ALA A 170 2.08 -0.07 6.59
N THR A 171 2.47 -1.02 5.72
CA THR A 171 2.34 -2.47 5.98
C THR A 171 3.44 -3.04 6.89
N ASP A 172 4.51 -2.29 7.20
CA ASP A 172 5.51 -2.61 8.23
C ASP A 172 5.18 -1.98 9.59
N THR A 173 3.98 -1.45 9.72
CA THR A 173 3.46 -0.80 10.93
C THR A 173 2.52 -1.75 11.65
N LEU A 174 2.54 -1.75 13.00
CA LEU A 174 1.62 -2.50 13.87
C LEU A 174 1.46 -3.99 13.49
N LYS A 175 2.51 -4.61 12.99
CA LYS A 175 2.49 -6.02 12.53
C LYS A 175 2.12 -7.03 13.62
N SER A 176 2.20 -6.66 14.89
CA SER A 176 1.73 -7.48 16.01
C SER A 176 0.20 -7.49 16.16
N SER A 177 -0.52 -6.63 15.42
CA SER A 177 -1.98 -6.54 15.47
C SER A 177 -2.60 -7.15 14.22
N ASP A 178 -3.21 -8.32 14.34
CA ASP A 178 -3.94 -8.96 13.23
C ASP A 178 -5.08 -8.08 12.72
N ALA A 179 -5.75 -7.34 13.60
CA ALA A 179 -6.84 -6.43 13.22
C ALA A 179 -6.35 -5.25 12.36
N TYR A 180 -5.13 -4.73 12.59
CA TYR A 180 -4.54 -3.71 11.72
C TYR A 180 -4.11 -4.31 10.38
N VAL A 181 -3.47 -5.49 10.41
CA VAL A 181 -3.06 -6.21 9.19
C VAL A 181 -4.27 -6.54 8.32
N GLU A 182 -5.37 -6.98 8.92
CA GLU A 182 -6.66 -7.18 8.22
C GLU A 182 -7.17 -5.86 7.61
N MET A 183 -7.18 -4.77 8.37
CA MET A 183 -7.66 -3.46 7.90
C MET A 183 -6.88 -2.97 6.70
N ILE A 184 -5.53 -2.96 6.75
CA ILE A 184 -4.68 -2.46 5.66
C ILE A 184 -4.57 -3.46 4.50
N GLY A 185 -4.79 -4.75 4.75
CA GLY A 185 -4.81 -5.80 3.74
C GLY A 185 -3.48 -6.54 3.54
N GLY A 186 -2.43 -6.26 4.33
CA GLY A 186 -1.15 -6.96 4.21
C GLY A 186 -0.16 -6.61 5.31
N SER A 187 0.85 -7.46 5.50
CA SER A 187 1.92 -7.29 6.47
C SER A 187 3.27 -7.57 5.81
N PHE A 188 4.18 -6.63 5.92
CA PHE A 188 5.53 -6.70 5.35
C PHE A 188 6.31 -7.95 5.81
N ALA A 189 6.88 -8.68 4.85
CA ALA A 189 7.71 -9.85 5.06
C ALA A 189 9.08 -9.81 4.35
N GLY A 190 9.43 -8.67 3.75
CA GLY A 190 10.70 -8.48 3.05
C GLY A 190 10.55 -7.63 1.79
N HIS A 191 11.68 -7.27 1.19
CA HIS A 191 11.75 -6.39 0.01
C HIS A 191 12.76 -6.93 -1.02
N PRO A 192 12.43 -8.04 -1.72
CA PRO A 192 13.33 -8.63 -2.73
C PRO A 192 13.62 -7.67 -3.89
N TRP A 193 12.68 -6.78 -4.19
CA TRP A 193 12.78 -5.76 -5.25
C TRP A 193 13.20 -4.44 -4.63
N GLY A 194 14.53 -4.22 -4.58
CA GLY A 194 15.13 -3.07 -3.90
C GLY A 194 14.98 -1.77 -4.68
N GLY A 195 14.94 -0.63 -3.96
CA GLY A 195 14.75 0.72 -4.49
C GLY A 195 15.80 1.23 -5.47
N GLY A 196 16.95 0.55 -5.59
CA GLY A 196 17.97 0.85 -6.60
C GLY A 196 17.66 0.29 -7.99
N GLY A 197 16.76 -0.67 -8.10
CA GLY A 197 16.37 -1.36 -9.33
C GLY A 197 15.11 -0.79 -9.96
N GLU A 198 14.97 -1.00 -11.26
CA GLU A 198 13.74 -0.75 -12.00
C GLU A 198 13.01 -2.08 -12.22
N HIS A 199 11.75 -2.14 -11.82
CA HIS A 199 10.91 -3.35 -11.87
C HIS A 199 9.75 -3.16 -12.84
N GLY A 200 9.21 -4.26 -13.36
CA GLY A 200 8.02 -4.27 -14.20
C GLY A 200 6.75 -4.31 -13.36
N PHE A 201 5.70 -3.67 -13.86
CA PHE A 201 4.39 -3.62 -13.21
C PHE A 201 3.27 -3.88 -14.20
N VAL A 202 2.16 -4.41 -13.68
CA VAL A 202 0.89 -4.60 -14.40
C VAL A 202 -0.16 -3.72 -13.75
N ASN A 203 -0.84 -2.91 -14.55
CA ASN A 203 -2.10 -2.26 -14.20
C ASN A 203 -3.24 -3.20 -14.64
N HIS A 204 -3.99 -3.70 -13.67
CA HIS A 204 -5.09 -4.65 -13.93
C HIS A 204 -6.37 -3.98 -14.39
N GLU A 205 -6.49 -2.67 -14.20
CA GLU A 205 -7.72 -1.92 -14.43
C GLU A 205 -7.42 -0.53 -14.98
N ILE A 206 -7.00 -0.48 -16.25
CA ILE A 206 -6.54 0.75 -16.92
C ILE A 206 -7.57 1.88 -16.94
N ASP A 207 -8.86 1.56 -16.84
CA ASP A 207 -9.95 2.54 -16.81
C ASP A 207 -10.38 2.90 -15.37
N HIS A 208 -9.75 2.30 -14.34
CA HIS A 208 -10.08 2.61 -12.96
C HIS A 208 -9.41 3.93 -12.53
N PRO A 209 -10.18 4.94 -12.04
CA PRO A 209 -9.67 6.31 -11.79
C PRO A 209 -8.45 6.38 -10.87
N VAL A 210 -8.25 5.41 -9.98
CA VAL A 210 -7.10 5.38 -9.05
C VAL A 210 -5.79 5.01 -9.77
N VAL A 211 -5.85 4.35 -10.92
CA VAL A 211 -4.67 3.85 -11.66
C VAL A 211 -4.67 4.17 -13.14
N GLU A 212 -5.65 4.92 -13.66
CA GLU A 212 -5.76 5.30 -15.08
C GLU A 212 -4.53 6.05 -15.64
N MET A 213 -3.73 6.67 -14.75
CA MET A 213 -2.50 7.36 -15.14
C MET A 213 -1.35 6.39 -15.47
N PHE A 214 -1.46 5.11 -15.12
CA PHE A 214 -0.47 4.09 -15.47
C PHE A 214 -0.92 3.29 -16.70
N PRO A 215 -0.05 3.06 -17.70
CA PRO A 215 -0.37 2.14 -18.79
C PRO A 215 -0.53 0.70 -18.27
N GLU A 216 -1.10 -0.18 -19.10
CA GLU A 216 -1.32 -1.61 -18.76
C GLU A 216 -0.04 -2.30 -18.25
N ARG A 217 1.11 -1.96 -18.86
CA ARG A 217 2.43 -2.42 -18.42
C ARG A 217 3.38 -1.26 -18.41
N PHE A 218 4.14 -1.14 -17.31
CA PHE A 218 5.10 -0.06 -17.15
C PHE A 218 6.30 -0.51 -16.33
N ARG A 219 7.32 0.31 -16.30
CA ARG A 219 8.50 0.11 -15.45
C ARG A 219 8.61 1.27 -14.47
N TRP A 220 9.05 0.95 -13.26
CA TRP A 220 9.22 1.94 -12.20
C TRP A 220 10.39 1.58 -11.31
N LYS A 221 11.12 2.59 -10.85
CA LYS A 221 12.24 2.43 -9.94
C LYS A 221 11.80 2.75 -8.52
N ASP A 222 11.48 1.72 -7.75
CA ASP A 222 11.14 1.85 -6.33
C ASP A 222 11.39 0.53 -5.59
N GLU A 223 11.39 0.55 -4.25
CA GLU A 223 11.42 -0.66 -3.45
C GLU A 223 10.02 -1.25 -3.30
N ILE A 224 9.90 -2.55 -3.52
CA ILE A 224 8.63 -3.24 -3.44
C ILE A 224 8.67 -4.34 -2.38
N TYR A 225 7.68 -4.30 -1.50
CA TYR A 225 7.49 -5.26 -0.43
C TYR A 225 6.76 -6.52 -0.91
N GLN A 226 7.18 -7.65 -0.37
CA GLN A 226 6.35 -8.85 -0.29
C GLN A 226 5.68 -8.94 1.09
N TYR A 227 4.59 -9.73 1.17
CA TYR A 227 3.77 -9.84 2.37
C TYR A 227 3.84 -11.25 2.96
N ASP A 228 3.59 -11.36 4.27
CA ASP A 228 3.50 -12.63 4.98
C ASP A 228 2.18 -13.39 4.68
N ASP A 229 2.00 -14.55 5.30
CA ASP A 229 0.86 -15.44 5.02
C ASP A 229 -0.49 -14.89 5.54
N ARG A 230 -0.50 -13.79 6.29
CA ARG A 230 -1.72 -13.07 6.70
C ARG A 230 -2.28 -12.20 5.57
N PHE A 231 -1.52 -12.01 4.51
CA PHE A 231 -2.02 -11.33 3.32
C PHE A 231 -3.14 -12.15 2.69
N ASN A 232 -4.37 -11.63 2.75
CA ASN A 232 -5.55 -12.21 2.10
C ASN A 232 -6.04 -11.33 0.97
N PRO A 233 -5.60 -11.57 -0.27
CA PRO A 233 -6.02 -10.75 -1.40
C PRO A 233 -7.49 -10.95 -1.78
N SER A 234 -8.19 -11.95 -1.25
CA SER A 234 -9.60 -12.23 -1.60
C SER A 234 -10.54 -11.07 -1.23
N ASP A 235 -10.17 -10.28 -0.22
CA ASP A 235 -10.96 -9.16 0.29
C ASP A 235 -10.52 -7.80 -0.29
N LEU A 236 -9.61 -7.84 -1.27
CA LEU A 236 -9.01 -6.66 -1.86
C LEU A 236 -9.40 -6.52 -3.34
N ARG A 237 -9.58 -5.28 -3.78
CA ARG A 237 -9.50 -4.95 -5.20
C ARG A 237 -8.07 -4.54 -5.51
N VAL A 238 -7.31 -5.48 -6.08
CA VAL A 238 -5.92 -5.24 -6.48
C VAL A 238 -5.90 -4.48 -7.81
N LEU A 239 -5.22 -3.34 -7.83
CA LEU A 239 -5.15 -2.45 -8.99
C LEU A 239 -3.80 -2.59 -9.72
N LEU A 240 -2.69 -2.65 -8.97
CA LEU A 240 -1.34 -2.81 -9.51
C LEU A 240 -0.65 -4.02 -8.88
N SER A 241 0.17 -4.70 -9.67
CA SER A 241 1.04 -5.80 -9.20
C SER A 241 2.40 -5.75 -9.89
N ILE A 242 3.39 -6.44 -9.32
CA ILE A 242 4.66 -6.69 -10.03
C ILE A 242 4.40 -7.57 -11.26
N ASP A 243 4.94 -7.18 -12.41
CA ASP A 243 5.14 -8.07 -13.56
C ASP A 243 6.37 -8.93 -13.27
N MET A 244 6.13 -10.16 -12.85
CA MET A 244 7.20 -11.06 -12.42
C MET A 244 8.15 -11.41 -13.57
N ALA A 245 7.67 -11.46 -14.81
CA ALA A 245 8.49 -11.72 -15.98
C ALA A 245 9.45 -10.56 -16.30
N ALA A 246 9.08 -9.33 -15.97
CA ALA A 246 9.84 -8.11 -16.21
C ALA A 246 10.58 -7.59 -14.97
N SER A 247 10.67 -8.38 -13.90
CA SER A 247 11.29 -8.02 -12.63
C SER A 247 12.39 -9.00 -12.21
N SER A 248 13.26 -8.57 -11.30
CA SER A 248 14.32 -9.40 -10.73
C SER A 248 14.45 -9.11 -9.23
N PRO A 249 14.47 -10.14 -8.36
CA PRO A 249 14.37 -11.56 -8.68
C PRO A 249 12.97 -11.97 -9.20
N GLN A 250 12.90 -13.12 -9.88
CA GLN A 250 11.64 -13.74 -10.29
C GLN A 250 11.20 -14.73 -9.21
N GLU A 251 10.14 -14.38 -8.50
CA GLU A 251 9.58 -15.20 -7.44
C GLU A 251 8.28 -15.90 -7.91
N PRO A 252 8.04 -17.16 -7.53
CA PRO A 252 6.90 -17.91 -8.03
C PRO A 252 5.58 -17.59 -7.31
N TRP A 253 5.27 -16.30 -7.13
CA TRP A 253 4.01 -15.85 -6.52
C TRP A 253 3.62 -14.44 -6.96
N HIS A 254 2.35 -14.14 -6.83
CA HIS A 254 1.77 -12.84 -7.11
C HIS A 254 2.08 -11.83 -6.00
N VAL A 255 2.49 -10.62 -6.38
CA VAL A 255 2.80 -9.53 -5.46
C VAL A 255 2.00 -8.28 -5.83
N PRO A 256 0.86 -8.04 -5.16
CA PRO A 256 0.14 -6.78 -5.28
C PRO A 256 0.97 -5.59 -4.81
N VAL A 257 0.79 -4.46 -5.50
CA VAL A 257 1.51 -3.21 -5.24
C VAL A 257 0.57 -2.09 -4.82
N SER A 258 -0.64 -2.04 -5.39
CA SER A 258 -1.67 -1.10 -4.97
C SER A 258 -3.02 -1.76 -4.95
N TRP A 259 -3.82 -1.41 -3.94
CA TRP A 259 -5.18 -1.93 -3.78
C TRP A 259 -6.08 -0.96 -3.03
N ILE A 260 -7.36 -1.21 -3.18
CA ILE A 260 -8.44 -0.56 -2.43
C ILE A 260 -9.33 -1.61 -1.78
N ARG A 261 -9.98 -1.23 -0.70
CA ARG A 261 -11.03 -2.03 -0.06
C ARG A 261 -11.99 -1.17 0.73
N THR A 262 -13.20 -1.67 0.93
CA THR A 262 -14.11 -1.16 1.96
C THR A 262 -13.76 -1.79 3.32
N TYR A 263 -13.92 -1.04 4.40
CA TYR A 263 -13.71 -1.50 5.77
C TYR A 263 -14.86 -1.00 6.66
N GLY A 264 -15.88 -1.83 6.84
CA GLY A 264 -17.17 -1.37 7.34
C GLY A 264 -17.80 -0.38 6.35
N GLN A 265 -18.12 0.83 6.80
CA GLN A 265 -18.55 1.94 5.95
C GLN A 265 -17.35 2.80 5.45
N GLY A 266 -16.18 2.59 5.99
CA GLY A 266 -14.95 3.31 5.62
C GLY A 266 -14.28 2.73 4.38
N ARG A 267 -13.23 3.43 3.90
CA ARG A 267 -12.48 3.06 2.70
C ARG A 267 -10.98 3.10 2.97
N VAL A 268 -10.29 2.10 2.48
CA VAL A 268 -8.84 1.94 2.62
C VAL A 268 -8.21 1.94 1.23
N PHE A 269 -7.30 2.86 0.99
CA PHE A 269 -6.41 2.87 -0.16
C PHE A 269 -4.98 2.59 0.31
N TYR A 270 -4.29 1.69 -0.38
CA TYR A 270 -2.89 1.41 -0.13
C TYR A 270 -2.09 1.39 -1.43
N THR A 271 -0.89 1.95 -1.38
CA THR A 271 0.13 1.80 -2.42
C THR A 271 1.48 1.46 -1.80
N ASN A 272 2.16 0.45 -2.36
CA ASN A 272 3.52 0.06 -1.94
C ASN A 272 4.59 1.03 -2.47
N LEU A 273 4.27 1.83 -3.50
CA LEU A 273 5.17 2.84 -4.03
C LEU A 273 5.42 3.95 -2.99
N GLY A 274 6.56 4.62 -3.07
CA GLY A 274 6.93 5.75 -2.21
C GLY A 274 8.16 5.53 -1.33
N HIS A 275 8.98 4.49 -1.61
CA HIS A 275 10.27 4.30 -0.93
C HIS A 275 11.29 5.35 -1.33
N ASN A 276 11.42 5.59 -2.64
CA ASN A 276 12.42 6.52 -3.15
C ASN A 276 11.91 7.97 -3.08
N PRO A 277 12.76 8.95 -2.73
CA PRO A 277 12.41 10.37 -2.83
C PRO A 277 11.90 10.78 -4.21
N ASP A 278 12.58 10.31 -5.29
CA ASP A 278 12.23 10.62 -6.68
C ASP A 278 10.81 10.15 -7.05
N THR A 279 10.31 9.08 -6.41
CA THR A 279 8.92 8.62 -6.60
C THR A 279 7.92 9.71 -6.18
N TRP A 280 8.18 10.42 -5.08
CA TRP A 280 7.31 11.49 -4.60
C TRP A 280 7.30 12.72 -5.51
N GLU A 281 8.40 12.98 -6.20
CA GLU A 281 8.53 14.11 -7.15
C GLU A 281 7.88 13.81 -8.50
N ASN A 282 7.48 12.57 -8.77
CA ASN A 282 6.90 12.15 -10.04
C ASN A 282 5.40 12.48 -10.13
N ASP A 283 4.99 13.21 -11.16
CA ASP A 283 3.60 13.66 -11.36
C ASP A 283 2.60 12.50 -11.51
N VAL A 284 3.02 11.37 -12.12
CA VAL A 284 2.17 10.17 -12.25
C VAL A 284 1.87 9.58 -10.86
N PHE A 285 2.88 9.49 -9.99
CA PHE A 285 2.70 9.06 -8.63
C PHE A 285 1.86 10.04 -7.81
N GLN A 286 2.08 11.35 -7.96
CA GLN A 286 1.25 12.38 -7.30
C GLN A 286 -0.22 12.27 -7.75
N SER A 287 -0.48 12.00 -9.02
CA SER A 287 -1.82 11.77 -9.56
C SER A 287 -2.45 10.50 -8.97
N HIS A 288 -1.67 9.42 -8.82
CA HIS A 288 -2.10 8.17 -8.18
C HIS A 288 -2.52 8.40 -6.71
N ILE A 289 -1.69 9.09 -5.93
CA ILE A 289 -2.02 9.44 -4.54
C ILE A 289 -3.28 10.32 -4.49
N HIS A 290 -3.36 11.35 -5.32
CA HIS A 290 -4.51 12.25 -5.37
C HIS A 290 -5.80 11.49 -5.66
N SER A 291 -5.80 10.62 -6.67
CA SER A 291 -6.97 9.80 -7.02
C SER A 291 -7.32 8.77 -5.95
N GLY A 292 -6.32 8.15 -5.31
CA GLY A 292 -6.52 7.25 -4.17
C GLY A 292 -7.17 7.95 -2.97
N ILE A 293 -6.73 9.18 -2.65
CA ILE A 293 -7.34 10.01 -1.60
C ILE A 293 -8.78 10.37 -1.96
N ARG A 294 -9.03 10.81 -3.20
CA ARG A 294 -10.40 11.12 -3.68
C ARG A 294 -11.33 9.91 -3.56
N TRP A 295 -10.84 8.73 -3.96
CA TRP A 295 -11.61 7.50 -3.82
C TRP A 295 -11.90 7.17 -2.34
N SER A 296 -10.89 7.27 -1.47
CA SER A 296 -11.06 6.98 -0.04
C SER A 296 -12.04 7.93 0.63
N LEU A 297 -12.16 9.18 0.17
CA LEU A 297 -13.16 10.17 0.61
C LEU A 297 -14.55 9.97 -0.02
N GLY A 298 -14.73 8.99 -0.90
CA GLY A 298 -16.01 8.78 -1.57
C GLY A 298 -16.35 9.80 -2.66
N GLN A 299 -15.36 10.56 -3.14
CA GLN A 299 -15.54 11.58 -4.18
C GLN A 299 -15.37 11.04 -5.61
N ILE A 300 -14.95 9.80 -5.74
CA ILE A 300 -14.90 9.07 -7.01
C ILE A 300 -15.79 7.84 -6.85
N ASP A 301 -16.74 7.70 -7.75
CA ASP A 301 -17.53 6.48 -7.90
C ASP A 301 -16.76 5.53 -8.83
N ALA A 302 -16.25 4.44 -8.27
CA ALA A 302 -15.49 3.43 -8.99
C ALA A 302 -15.70 2.06 -8.34
N PRO A 303 -15.56 0.97 -9.11
CA PRO A 303 -15.68 -0.38 -8.57
C PRO A 303 -14.76 -0.58 -7.37
N SER A 304 -15.28 -1.13 -6.28
CA SER A 304 -14.54 -1.39 -5.04
C SER A 304 -14.63 -2.83 -4.55
N GLU A 305 -15.51 -3.62 -5.17
CA GLU A 305 -15.62 -5.04 -4.86
C GLU A 305 -14.31 -5.78 -5.16
N PRO A 306 -13.94 -6.78 -4.36
CA PRO A 306 -12.75 -7.59 -4.61
C PRO A 306 -12.73 -8.20 -6.01
N ASN A 307 -11.53 -8.37 -6.58
CA ASN A 307 -11.31 -8.93 -7.90
C ASN A 307 -10.52 -10.27 -7.90
N PRO A 308 -11.01 -11.33 -7.21
CA PRO A 308 -10.26 -12.55 -6.96
C PRO A 308 -9.87 -13.32 -8.24
N THR A 309 -10.65 -13.22 -9.31
CA THR A 309 -10.34 -13.86 -10.60
C THR A 309 -9.12 -13.21 -11.25
N ILE A 310 -9.06 -11.86 -11.29
CA ILE A 310 -7.89 -11.12 -11.80
C ILE A 310 -6.63 -11.53 -11.04
N GLN A 311 -6.73 -11.58 -9.71
CA GLN A 311 -5.61 -11.97 -8.85
C GLN A 311 -5.18 -13.42 -9.05
N SER A 312 -6.11 -14.34 -9.28
CA SER A 312 -5.80 -15.75 -9.58
C SER A 312 -5.11 -15.88 -10.93
N ASN A 313 -5.55 -15.13 -11.93
CA ASN A 313 -4.92 -15.08 -13.24
C ASN A 313 -3.49 -14.54 -13.14
N GLU A 314 -3.29 -13.50 -12.35
CA GLU A 314 -1.95 -12.93 -12.17
C GLU A 314 -1.05 -13.83 -11.33
N TYR A 315 -1.61 -14.61 -10.40
CA TYR A 315 -0.83 -15.64 -9.70
C TYR A 315 -0.29 -16.69 -10.66
N VAL A 316 -1.12 -17.19 -11.59
CA VAL A 316 -0.68 -18.09 -12.68
C VAL A 316 0.46 -17.46 -13.47
N ARG A 317 0.29 -16.23 -13.96
CA ARG A 317 1.30 -15.52 -14.74
C ARG A 317 2.61 -15.32 -13.97
N SER A 318 2.53 -15.06 -12.67
CA SER A 318 3.70 -14.83 -11.81
C SER A 318 4.52 -16.09 -11.54
N VAL A 319 3.90 -17.29 -11.61
CA VAL A 319 4.62 -18.55 -11.44
C VAL A 319 5.36 -18.98 -12.73
N LEU A 320 4.85 -18.58 -13.91
CA LEU A 320 5.38 -19.03 -15.21
C LEU A 320 6.86 -18.72 -15.43
N PRO A 321 7.43 -17.54 -15.09
CA PRO A 321 8.84 -17.27 -15.33
C PRO A 321 9.76 -18.22 -14.57
N ALA A 322 9.49 -18.46 -13.29
CA ALA A 322 10.27 -19.41 -12.49
C ALA A 322 10.10 -20.85 -12.94
N ALA A 323 8.89 -21.25 -13.34
CA ALA A 323 8.62 -22.58 -13.90
C ALA A 323 9.36 -22.79 -15.23
N ALA A 324 9.30 -21.84 -16.15
CA ALA A 324 10.00 -21.88 -17.42
C ALA A 324 11.52 -22.08 -17.25
N ILE A 325 12.13 -21.30 -16.35
CA ILE A 325 13.57 -21.44 -16.05
C ILE A 325 13.88 -22.83 -15.48
N ALA A 326 13.08 -23.30 -14.51
CA ALA A 326 13.33 -24.57 -13.82
C ALA A 326 13.17 -25.80 -14.75
N LEU A 327 12.30 -25.71 -15.75
CA LEU A 327 11.97 -26.81 -16.68
C LEU A 327 12.72 -26.70 -18.01
N GLY A 328 13.29 -25.54 -18.35
CA GLY A 328 13.91 -25.27 -19.65
C GLY A 328 12.88 -25.00 -20.75
N ASP A 329 11.69 -24.56 -20.39
CA ASP A 329 10.58 -24.24 -21.31
C ASP A 329 10.66 -22.77 -21.79
N ASN A 330 9.96 -22.47 -22.90
CA ASN A 330 9.83 -21.10 -23.40
C ASN A 330 8.72 -20.37 -22.63
N HIS A 331 9.09 -19.32 -21.89
CA HIS A 331 8.16 -18.53 -21.08
C HIS A 331 7.01 -17.93 -21.90
N ASP A 332 7.29 -17.36 -23.08
CA ASP A 332 6.26 -16.68 -23.87
C ASP A 332 5.24 -17.67 -24.43
N ALA A 333 5.70 -18.87 -24.82
CA ALA A 333 4.81 -19.94 -25.24
C ALA A 333 3.91 -20.42 -24.09
N LEU A 334 4.46 -20.62 -22.89
CA LEU A 334 3.67 -21.01 -21.71
C LEU A 334 2.67 -19.92 -21.33
N ARG A 335 3.08 -18.66 -21.41
CA ARG A 335 2.20 -17.52 -21.14
C ARG A 335 1.03 -17.47 -22.12
N ALA A 336 1.29 -17.63 -23.42
CA ALA A 336 0.24 -17.64 -24.44
C ALA A 336 -0.78 -18.77 -24.19
N GLN A 337 -0.31 -19.98 -23.85
CA GLN A 337 -1.16 -21.12 -23.48
C GLN A 337 -2.01 -20.83 -22.23
N ALA A 338 -1.39 -20.25 -21.18
CA ALA A 338 -2.11 -19.90 -19.97
C ALA A 338 -3.18 -18.81 -20.21
N ASP A 339 -2.84 -17.76 -20.98
CA ASP A 339 -3.78 -16.70 -21.32
C ASP A 339 -4.94 -17.22 -22.18
N GLU A 340 -4.70 -18.16 -23.10
CA GLU A 340 -5.74 -18.83 -23.88
C GLU A 340 -6.64 -19.68 -22.97
N LYS A 341 -6.04 -20.49 -22.09
CA LYS A 341 -6.80 -21.34 -21.17
C LYS A 341 -7.66 -20.52 -20.20
N MET A 342 -7.13 -19.43 -19.66
CA MET A 342 -7.91 -18.51 -18.80
C MET A 342 -9.08 -17.83 -19.53
N ARG A 343 -8.95 -17.58 -20.85
CA ARG A 343 -10.07 -17.07 -21.66
C ARG A 343 -11.15 -18.13 -21.90
N ASN A 344 -10.74 -19.36 -22.15
CA ASN A 344 -11.66 -20.46 -22.46
C ASN A 344 -12.30 -21.07 -21.20
N GLU A 345 -11.59 -21.05 -20.07
CA GLU A 345 -11.98 -21.64 -18.80
C GLU A 345 -11.83 -20.60 -17.67
N PRO A 346 -12.78 -19.65 -17.49
CA PRO A 346 -12.63 -18.51 -16.56
C PRO A 346 -12.35 -18.87 -15.10
N ASN A 347 -12.73 -20.09 -14.66
CA ASN A 347 -12.50 -20.56 -13.29
C ASN A 347 -11.21 -21.37 -13.11
N TRP A 348 -10.49 -21.70 -14.21
CA TRP A 348 -9.31 -22.55 -14.16
C TRP A 348 -8.22 -21.99 -13.21
N SER A 349 -7.85 -20.75 -13.34
CA SER A 349 -6.85 -20.11 -12.48
C SER A 349 -7.25 -20.11 -11.00
N THR A 350 -8.52 -19.89 -10.71
CA THR A 350 -9.06 -19.91 -9.34
C THR A 350 -8.98 -21.31 -8.74
N THR A 351 -9.24 -22.35 -9.53
CA THR A 351 -9.11 -23.76 -9.12
C THR A 351 -7.65 -24.13 -8.82
N LEU A 352 -6.70 -23.59 -9.59
CA LEU A 352 -5.26 -23.86 -9.40
C LEU A 352 -4.64 -23.11 -8.22
N ARG A 353 -5.19 -21.97 -7.83
CA ARG A 353 -4.61 -21.09 -6.81
C ARG A 353 -4.15 -21.80 -5.55
N PRO A 354 -4.91 -22.74 -4.92
CA PRO A 354 -4.45 -23.44 -3.72
C PRO A 354 -3.18 -24.27 -3.95
N SER A 355 -3.00 -24.85 -5.14
CA SER A 355 -1.79 -25.61 -5.50
C SER A 355 -0.59 -24.68 -5.73
N LEU A 356 -0.80 -23.55 -6.39
CA LEU A 356 0.23 -22.54 -6.62
C LEU A 356 0.70 -21.88 -5.31
N LEU A 357 -0.20 -21.61 -4.36
CA LEU A 357 0.15 -21.10 -3.04
C LEU A 357 1.11 -22.04 -2.29
N LYS A 358 0.98 -23.35 -2.46
CA LYS A 358 1.91 -24.32 -1.84
C LYS A 358 3.34 -24.19 -2.38
N ILE A 359 3.52 -23.79 -3.64
CA ILE A 359 4.85 -23.60 -4.24
C ILE A 359 5.64 -22.54 -3.47
N ARG A 360 4.98 -21.49 -3.00
CA ARG A 360 5.60 -20.41 -2.20
C ARG A 360 6.30 -20.94 -0.94
N SER A 361 5.67 -21.86 -0.23
CA SER A 361 6.20 -22.46 1.02
C SER A 361 7.22 -23.56 0.80
N MET A 362 7.41 -24.04 -0.45
CA MET A 362 8.39 -25.09 -0.76
C MET A 362 9.82 -24.54 -0.82
N ASN A 363 10.79 -25.33 -0.37
CA ASN A 363 12.19 -25.06 -0.66
C ASN A 363 12.43 -25.07 -2.17
N SER A 364 13.33 -24.25 -2.66
CA SER A 364 13.60 -24.06 -4.09
C SER A 364 13.94 -25.35 -4.83
N ASP A 365 14.69 -26.25 -4.18
CA ASP A 365 15.07 -27.59 -4.70
C ASP A 365 13.88 -28.52 -4.89
N LYS A 366 12.77 -28.30 -4.18
CA LYS A 366 11.54 -29.12 -4.24
C LYS A 366 10.46 -28.55 -5.16
N ARG A 367 10.66 -27.37 -5.74
CA ARG A 367 9.65 -26.70 -6.58
C ARG A 367 9.51 -27.31 -7.98
N LYS A 368 10.58 -27.93 -8.54
CA LYS A 368 10.59 -28.42 -9.92
C LYS A 368 9.46 -29.41 -10.24
N PRO A 369 9.16 -30.44 -9.42
CA PRO A 369 8.01 -31.33 -9.68
C PRO A 369 6.67 -30.60 -9.62
N ALA A 370 6.51 -29.60 -8.73
CA ALA A 370 5.29 -28.82 -8.63
C ALA A 370 5.10 -27.91 -9.86
N TYR A 371 6.18 -27.34 -10.40
CA TYR A 371 6.13 -26.62 -11.67
C TYR A 371 5.72 -27.54 -12.83
N GLN A 372 6.26 -28.76 -12.90
CA GLN A 372 5.89 -29.72 -13.94
C GLN A 372 4.39 -30.03 -13.86
N ALA A 373 3.88 -30.37 -12.67
CA ALA A 373 2.47 -30.64 -12.47
C ALA A 373 1.57 -29.45 -12.85
N PHE A 374 2.01 -28.22 -12.57
CA PHE A 374 1.31 -27.01 -13.00
C PHE A 374 1.31 -26.86 -14.52
N ILE A 375 2.48 -27.01 -15.18
CA ILE A 375 2.59 -26.88 -16.64
C ILE A 375 1.78 -27.97 -17.37
N ASP A 376 1.69 -29.18 -16.82
CA ASP A 376 0.88 -30.23 -17.39
C ASP A 376 -0.60 -29.84 -17.46
N THR A 377 -1.12 -29.08 -16.49
CA THR A 377 -2.50 -28.57 -16.54
C THR A 377 -2.76 -27.56 -17.67
N LEU A 378 -1.71 -26.94 -18.24
CA LEU A 378 -1.85 -26.06 -19.41
C LEU A 378 -2.06 -26.85 -20.70
N ARG A 379 -1.63 -28.13 -20.72
CA ARG A 379 -1.61 -28.98 -21.90
C ARG A 379 -2.82 -29.94 -21.99
N GLU A 380 -3.55 -30.04 -20.88
CA GLU A 380 -4.86 -30.75 -20.80
C GLU A 380 -6.00 -29.86 -21.33
#